data_ffcd4ddefbac96f0883c60ee599c0c07
#
_entry.id   ffcd4ddefbac96f0883c60ee599c0c07
#
_cell.length_a   1.000
_cell.length_b   1.000
_cell.length_c   1.000
_cell.angle_alpha   90.00
_cell.angle_beta   90.00
_cell.angle_gamma   90.00
#
_symmetry.space_group_name_H-M   'P 1'
#
loop_
_entity.id
_entity.type
_entity.pdbx_description
1 polymer ?
#
loop_
_entity_poly.entity_id
_entity_poly.type
_entity_poly.pdbx_seq_one_letter_code
_entity_poly.pdbx_strand_id
1 'polypeptide(L)'
;MTEGPPRPRLLLVGGGTGLVGRHIVAEFGRDWHIVSLHRHPSPGEAAAGVEFVSGDACTVADWAPLLRGVDLVVNVAWYRTGSLRRFRPLTEGLLRLVEAADRVGVPRFVHLSVPDSPASLEANLPYMALKRRIDRAVERSGLSYAIVRPTMLFAPRDKLVTVMLRTMNRYHRFPMFEDGNYHISPIAAADLARIVRLEAARADRRNVMVGGPKRWKYRDLTDAMFQALGLPPKYFPLSGRGAVRLTWLLEHLGSTLLYVYEVEWLLSDMLGLPPYEGLEQPLLSVEPFLAEEVARLRGTRRAGRG
;
A
#
# COMPACT_ATOMS: atom_id res chain seq x y z
N MET A 1 -23.85 -14.88 -32.16
CA MET A 1 -23.36 -13.97 -31.10
C MET A 1 -21.88 -13.85 -31.36
N THR A 2 -21.45 -12.75 -31.95
CA THR A 2 -19.99 -12.47 -32.14
C THR A 2 -19.40 -12.16 -30.78
N GLU A 3 -18.55 -13.04 -30.27
CA GLU A 3 -17.71 -12.73 -29.12
C GLU A 3 -16.93 -11.45 -29.47
N GLY A 4 -17.05 -10.44 -28.58
CA GLY A 4 -16.27 -9.23 -28.73
C GLY A 4 -14.75 -9.54 -28.68
N PRO A 5 -13.89 -8.58 -29.04
CA PRO A 5 -12.44 -8.79 -28.99
C PRO A 5 -12.02 -9.28 -27.61
N PRO A 6 -11.05 -10.21 -27.53
CA PRO A 6 -10.59 -10.74 -26.25
C PRO A 6 -10.10 -9.59 -25.36
N ARG A 7 -10.50 -9.62 -24.07
CA ARG A 7 -10.08 -8.61 -23.10
C ARG A 7 -8.56 -8.68 -22.89
N PRO A 8 -7.86 -7.55 -22.75
CA PRO A 8 -6.44 -7.54 -22.41
C PRO A 8 -6.22 -8.23 -21.06
N ARG A 9 -5.06 -8.87 -20.91
CA ARG A 9 -4.73 -9.71 -19.76
C ARG A 9 -3.82 -8.98 -18.76
N LEU A 10 -4.25 -8.91 -17.49
CA LEU A 10 -3.52 -8.31 -16.39
C LEU A 10 -3.08 -9.39 -15.40
N LEU A 11 -1.77 -9.46 -15.10
CA LEU A 11 -1.24 -10.23 -13.97
C LEU A 11 -1.12 -9.33 -12.73
N LEU A 12 -1.95 -9.61 -11.71
CA LEU A 12 -1.90 -8.94 -10.42
C LEU A 12 -1.06 -9.77 -9.42
N VAL A 13 0.09 -9.24 -9.03
CA VAL A 13 0.98 -9.87 -8.06
C VAL A 13 0.85 -9.18 -6.71
N GLY A 14 0.45 -9.90 -5.67
CA GLY A 14 0.25 -9.39 -4.32
C GLY A 14 -1.16 -9.54 -3.76
N GLY A 15 -2.02 -10.27 -4.49
CA GLY A 15 -3.34 -10.70 -4.07
C GLY A 15 -4.45 -9.67 -4.28
N GLY A 16 -5.47 -10.07 -5.06
CA GLY A 16 -6.65 -9.26 -5.37
C GLY A 16 -7.59 -8.98 -4.19
N THR A 17 -7.40 -9.66 -3.05
CA THR A 17 -8.21 -9.47 -1.82
C THR A 17 -7.53 -8.57 -0.77
N GLY A 18 -6.26 -8.20 -0.99
CA GLY A 18 -5.51 -7.29 -0.13
C GLY A 18 -6.04 -5.85 -0.13
N LEU A 19 -5.46 -5.00 0.74
CA LEU A 19 -5.86 -3.60 0.90
C LEU A 19 -5.87 -2.83 -0.43
N VAL A 20 -4.85 -2.97 -1.24
CA VAL A 20 -4.72 -2.34 -2.56
C VAL A 20 -5.33 -3.21 -3.65
N GLY A 21 -5.03 -4.51 -3.64
CA GLY A 21 -5.40 -5.44 -4.70
C GLY A 21 -6.90 -5.48 -5.00
N ARG A 22 -7.77 -5.43 -3.97
CA ARG A 22 -9.22 -5.38 -4.16
C ARG A 22 -9.70 -4.13 -4.92
N HIS A 23 -9.00 -3.00 -4.76
CA HIS A 23 -9.31 -1.78 -5.50
C HIS A 23 -8.78 -1.84 -6.93
N ILE A 24 -7.63 -2.48 -7.16
CA ILE A 24 -7.14 -2.81 -8.51
C ILE A 24 -8.15 -3.71 -9.23
N VAL A 25 -8.63 -4.77 -8.56
CA VAL A 25 -9.65 -5.66 -9.12
C VAL A 25 -10.93 -4.90 -9.47
N ALA A 26 -11.40 -4.01 -8.58
CA ALA A 26 -12.61 -3.21 -8.83
C ALA A 26 -12.42 -2.23 -10.01
N GLU A 27 -11.23 -1.66 -10.15
CA GLU A 27 -10.91 -0.66 -11.17
C GLU A 27 -10.72 -1.29 -12.57
N PHE A 28 -10.06 -2.44 -12.66
CA PHE A 28 -9.72 -3.09 -13.92
C PHE A 28 -10.71 -4.19 -14.35
N GLY A 29 -11.51 -4.75 -13.43
CA GLY A 29 -12.33 -5.94 -13.67
C GLY A 29 -13.44 -5.77 -14.71
N ARG A 30 -13.74 -4.54 -15.13
CA ARG A 30 -14.77 -4.26 -16.14
C ARG A 30 -14.32 -4.61 -17.56
N ASP A 31 -13.04 -4.36 -17.86
CA ASP A 31 -12.50 -4.38 -19.23
C ASP A 31 -11.21 -5.21 -19.35
N TRP A 32 -10.67 -5.73 -18.26
CA TRP A 32 -9.49 -6.60 -18.23
C TRP A 32 -9.84 -8.01 -17.74
N HIS A 33 -9.16 -9.00 -18.29
CA HIS A 33 -9.08 -10.34 -17.70
C HIS A 33 -7.95 -10.33 -16.66
N ILE A 34 -8.31 -10.44 -15.38
CA ILE A 34 -7.34 -10.34 -14.28
C ILE A 34 -6.94 -11.73 -13.83
N VAL A 35 -5.65 -12.03 -13.89
CA VAL A 35 -5.03 -13.20 -13.25
C VAL A 35 -4.39 -12.73 -11.95
N SER A 36 -4.92 -13.16 -10.83
CA SER A 36 -4.44 -12.74 -9.50
C SER A 36 -3.71 -13.87 -8.79
N LEU A 37 -2.40 -13.67 -8.53
CA LEU A 37 -1.59 -14.63 -7.78
C LEU A 37 -1.90 -14.54 -6.29
N HIS A 38 -2.38 -15.63 -5.72
CA HIS A 38 -2.78 -15.77 -4.32
C HIS A 38 -2.08 -16.92 -3.64
N ARG A 39 -1.66 -16.74 -2.39
CA ARG A 39 -1.09 -17.82 -1.56
C ARG A 39 -2.16 -18.86 -1.17
N HIS A 40 -3.36 -18.39 -0.87
CA HIS A 40 -4.48 -19.20 -0.42
C HIS A 40 -5.76 -18.65 -1.06
N PRO A 41 -6.08 -19.04 -2.31
CA PRO A 41 -7.33 -18.64 -2.94
C PRO A 41 -8.51 -19.31 -2.21
N SER A 42 -9.48 -18.53 -1.77
CA SER A 42 -10.70 -19.05 -1.15
C SER A 42 -11.77 -19.33 -2.21
N PRO A 43 -12.48 -20.48 -2.15
CA PRO A 43 -13.50 -20.85 -3.15
C PRO A 43 -14.72 -19.93 -3.16
N GLY A 44 -14.81 -18.81 -2.69
CA GLY A 44 -15.92 -17.85 -2.71
C GLY A 44 -15.47 -16.43 -3.10
N GLU A 45 -14.19 -16.23 -3.36
CA GLU A 45 -13.64 -14.91 -3.68
C GLU A 45 -13.63 -14.60 -5.19
N ALA A 46 -14.20 -15.47 -6.02
CA ALA A 46 -14.29 -15.28 -7.47
C ALA A 46 -15.18 -14.09 -7.80
N ALA A 47 -14.57 -12.91 -7.93
CA ALA A 47 -15.21 -11.79 -8.60
C ALA A 47 -15.32 -12.09 -10.09
N ALA A 48 -16.42 -11.74 -10.73
CA ALA A 48 -16.60 -11.94 -12.18
C ALA A 48 -15.44 -11.27 -12.94
N GLY A 49 -14.72 -12.04 -13.76
CA GLY A 49 -13.57 -11.56 -14.54
C GLY A 49 -12.21 -11.66 -13.85
N VAL A 50 -12.12 -12.33 -12.67
CA VAL A 50 -10.86 -12.58 -11.97
C VAL A 50 -10.58 -14.07 -11.88
N GLU A 51 -9.44 -14.48 -12.41
CA GLU A 51 -8.88 -15.83 -12.28
C GLU A 51 -7.89 -15.82 -11.11
N PHE A 52 -8.18 -16.60 -10.06
CA PHE A 52 -7.27 -16.76 -8.93
C PHE A 52 -6.33 -17.94 -9.14
N VAL A 53 -5.03 -17.65 -9.19
CA VAL A 53 -3.98 -18.67 -9.33
C VAL A 53 -3.29 -18.86 -7.99
N SER A 54 -3.19 -20.11 -7.53
CA SER A 54 -2.45 -20.45 -6.31
C SER A 54 -0.95 -20.30 -6.51
N GLY A 55 -0.29 -19.55 -5.65
CA GLY A 55 1.16 -19.39 -5.67
C GLY A 55 1.63 -18.30 -4.72
N ASP A 56 2.89 -18.38 -4.33
CA ASP A 56 3.58 -17.37 -3.52
C ASP A 56 4.70 -16.73 -4.34
N ALA A 57 4.66 -15.41 -4.48
CA ALA A 57 5.70 -14.65 -5.18
C ALA A 57 7.12 -14.92 -4.63
N CYS A 58 7.26 -15.35 -3.37
CA CYS A 58 8.52 -15.76 -2.78
C CYS A 58 9.10 -17.03 -3.43
N THR A 59 8.25 -17.97 -3.82
CA THR A 59 8.62 -19.34 -4.21
C THR A 59 8.38 -19.66 -5.68
N VAL A 60 7.75 -18.77 -6.44
CA VAL A 60 7.61 -18.96 -7.90
C VAL A 60 8.99 -19.07 -8.51
N ALA A 61 9.30 -20.27 -9.01
CA ALA A 61 10.60 -20.57 -9.63
C ALA A 61 10.64 -20.06 -11.08
N ASP A 62 9.54 -20.23 -11.81
CA ASP A 62 9.36 -19.78 -13.19
C ASP A 62 8.09 -18.95 -13.35
N TRP A 63 8.26 -17.69 -13.77
CA TRP A 63 7.16 -16.78 -14.03
C TRP A 63 6.62 -16.87 -15.46
N ALA A 64 7.33 -17.48 -16.37
CA ALA A 64 6.97 -17.51 -17.79
C ALA A 64 5.55 -18.06 -18.06
N PRO A 65 5.08 -19.11 -17.38
CA PRO A 65 3.70 -19.59 -17.57
C PRO A 65 2.64 -18.58 -17.20
N LEU A 66 2.88 -17.79 -16.11
CA LEU A 66 1.95 -16.76 -15.65
C LEU A 66 1.99 -15.50 -16.53
N LEU A 67 3.10 -15.25 -17.20
CA LEU A 67 3.32 -14.07 -18.06
C LEU A 67 2.88 -14.29 -19.52
N ARG A 68 2.47 -15.51 -19.89
CA ARG A 68 2.06 -15.80 -21.26
C ARG A 68 0.81 -15.02 -21.66
N GLY A 69 0.95 -14.17 -22.69
CA GLY A 69 -0.13 -13.32 -23.19
C GLY A 69 -0.60 -12.25 -22.20
N VAL A 70 0.26 -11.85 -21.27
CA VAL A 70 -0.01 -10.76 -20.33
C VAL A 70 0.38 -9.44 -20.96
N ASP A 71 -0.57 -8.50 -21.02
CA ASP A 71 -0.40 -7.15 -21.54
C ASP A 71 0.09 -6.18 -20.44
N LEU A 72 -0.29 -6.45 -19.20
CA LEU A 72 0.04 -5.59 -18.04
C LEU A 72 0.38 -6.44 -16.82
N VAL A 73 1.51 -6.16 -16.19
CA VAL A 73 1.81 -6.62 -14.83
C VAL A 73 1.58 -5.48 -13.85
N VAL A 74 0.77 -5.72 -12.81
CA VAL A 74 0.62 -4.82 -11.66
C VAL A 74 1.16 -5.53 -10.41
N ASN A 75 2.33 -5.08 -9.94
CA ASN A 75 2.96 -5.63 -8.74
C ASN A 75 2.67 -4.75 -7.52
N VAL A 76 1.78 -5.23 -6.65
CA VAL A 76 1.46 -4.64 -5.35
C VAL A 76 1.95 -5.51 -4.18
N ALA A 77 2.71 -6.57 -4.48
CA ALA A 77 3.16 -7.53 -3.48
C ALA A 77 4.10 -6.88 -2.47
N TRP A 78 3.65 -6.86 -1.23
CA TRP A 78 4.49 -6.49 -0.10
C TRP A 78 3.93 -7.03 1.21
N TYR A 79 4.82 -7.29 2.18
CA TYR A 79 4.43 -7.67 3.54
C TYR A 79 4.58 -6.49 4.48
N ARG A 80 3.60 -6.26 5.32
CA ARG A 80 3.73 -5.40 6.48
C ARG A 80 4.26 -6.23 7.65
N THR A 81 5.58 -6.23 7.85
CA THR A 81 6.29 -7.01 8.88
C THR A 81 7.63 -6.36 9.19
N GLY A 82 8.13 -6.47 10.41
CA GLY A 82 9.51 -6.11 10.77
C GLY A 82 10.56 -7.16 10.38
N SER A 83 10.15 -8.34 9.92
CA SER A 83 11.04 -9.48 9.67
C SER A 83 11.72 -9.43 8.31
N LEU A 84 13.02 -9.17 8.29
CA LEU A 84 13.86 -9.27 7.09
C LEU A 84 13.86 -10.68 6.46
N ARG A 85 13.65 -11.73 7.28
CA ARG A 85 13.53 -13.11 6.80
C ARG A 85 12.35 -13.30 5.84
N ARG A 86 11.28 -12.48 6.01
CA ARG A 86 10.13 -12.49 5.10
C ARG A 86 10.32 -11.58 3.89
N PHE A 87 11.02 -10.46 4.05
CA PHE A 87 11.26 -9.53 2.95
C PHE A 87 12.22 -10.07 1.89
N ARG A 88 13.31 -10.73 2.31
CA ARG A 88 14.33 -11.23 1.37
C ARG A 88 13.77 -12.20 0.33
N PRO A 89 13.06 -13.27 0.70
CA PRO A 89 12.47 -14.19 -0.29
C PRO A 89 11.50 -13.50 -1.25
N LEU A 90 10.68 -12.57 -0.74
CA LEU A 90 9.78 -11.79 -1.58
C LEU A 90 10.56 -10.91 -2.57
N THR A 91 11.61 -10.22 -2.09
CA THR A 91 12.46 -9.40 -2.96
C THR A 91 13.08 -10.24 -4.07
N GLU A 92 13.66 -11.38 -3.76
CA GLU A 92 14.25 -12.29 -4.76
C GLU A 92 13.20 -12.81 -5.75
N GLY A 93 11.99 -13.14 -5.28
CA GLY A 93 10.88 -13.54 -6.15
C GLY A 93 10.43 -12.43 -7.09
N LEU A 94 10.38 -11.19 -6.61
CA LEU A 94 10.02 -10.03 -7.43
C LEU A 94 11.13 -9.63 -8.41
N LEU A 95 12.41 -9.83 -8.05
CA LEU A 95 13.51 -9.65 -9.00
C LEU A 95 13.40 -10.65 -10.16
N ARG A 96 13.09 -11.93 -9.87
CA ARG A 96 12.83 -12.94 -10.92
C ARG A 96 11.60 -12.57 -11.78
N LEU A 97 10.55 -11.99 -11.17
CA LEU A 97 9.40 -11.50 -11.92
C LEU A 97 9.79 -10.43 -12.93
N VAL A 98 10.57 -9.42 -12.49
CA VAL A 98 11.03 -8.33 -13.37
C VAL A 98 11.86 -8.89 -14.52
N GLU A 99 12.83 -9.76 -14.23
CA GLU A 99 13.67 -10.40 -15.24
C GLU A 99 12.85 -11.24 -16.24
N ALA A 100 11.88 -12.01 -15.74
CA ALA A 100 11.01 -12.82 -16.60
C ALA A 100 10.09 -11.96 -17.47
N ALA A 101 9.50 -10.90 -16.90
CA ALA A 101 8.65 -9.95 -17.63
C ALA A 101 9.42 -9.24 -18.75
N ASP A 102 10.64 -8.82 -18.47
CA ASP A 102 11.54 -8.20 -19.46
C ASP A 102 11.89 -9.20 -20.59
N ARG A 103 12.27 -10.43 -20.23
CA ARG A 103 12.64 -11.49 -21.19
C ARG A 103 11.49 -11.85 -22.15
N VAL A 104 10.23 -11.91 -21.65
CA VAL A 104 9.08 -12.23 -22.50
C VAL A 104 8.48 -11.01 -23.18
N GLY A 105 8.98 -9.81 -22.89
CA GLY A 105 8.55 -8.56 -23.50
C GLY A 105 7.14 -8.13 -23.07
N VAL A 106 6.82 -8.18 -21.77
CA VAL A 106 5.54 -7.66 -21.25
C VAL A 106 5.37 -6.19 -21.65
N PRO A 107 4.27 -5.81 -22.33
CA PRO A 107 4.08 -4.45 -22.86
C PRO A 107 4.12 -3.34 -21.79
N ARG A 108 3.58 -3.62 -20.59
CA ARG A 108 3.56 -2.62 -19.49
C ARG A 108 3.75 -3.27 -18.12
N PHE A 109 4.55 -2.60 -17.27
CA PHE A 109 4.84 -3.03 -15.89
C PHE A 109 4.60 -1.89 -14.90
N VAL A 110 3.64 -2.04 -13.98
CA VAL A 110 3.39 -1.09 -12.91
C VAL A 110 3.83 -1.68 -11.57
N HIS A 111 4.75 -1.02 -10.89
CA HIS A 111 5.29 -1.45 -9.60
C HIS A 111 4.93 -0.47 -8.49
N LEU A 112 4.28 -0.94 -7.42
CA LEU A 112 4.09 -0.17 -6.20
C LEU A 112 5.34 -0.25 -5.32
N SER A 113 5.95 0.90 -5.13
CA SER A 113 7.12 1.06 -4.26
C SER A 113 6.81 1.95 -3.05
N VAL A 114 7.77 2.66 -2.56
CA VAL A 114 7.71 3.60 -1.43
C VAL A 114 8.31 4.94 -1.87
N PRO A 115 7.97 6.07 -1.23
CA PRO A 115 8.54 7.37 -1.53
C PRO A 115 10.06 7.35 -1.56
N ASP A 116 10.67 8.22 -2.36
CA ASP A 116 12.13 8.36 -2.39
C ASP A 116 12.65 8.81 -1.02
N SER A 117 13.81 8.31 -0.67
CA SER A 117 14.43 8.57 0.63
C SER A 117 15.91 8.93 0.46
N PRO A 118 16.48 9.75 1.37
CA PRO A 118 17.92 9.99 1.39
C PRO A 118 18.70 8.69 1.53
N ALA A 119 19.87 8.61 0.89
CA ALA A 119 20.72 7.41 0.96
C ALA A 119 21.10 7.03 2.40
N SER A 120 21.22 8.01 3.29
CA SER A 120 21.49 7.78 4.73
C SER A 120 20.35 7.02 5.41
N LEU A 121 19.11 7.31 5.08
CA LEU A 121 17.95 6.60 5.61
C LEU A 121 17.86 5.18 5.02
N GLU A 122 18.11 5.03 3.73
CA GLU A 122 18.13 3.73 3.06
C GLU A 122 19.20 2.79 3.64
N ALA A 123 20.40 3.32 3.95
CA ALA A 123 21.49 2.56 4.53
C ALA A 123 21.13 2.00 5.93
N ASN A 124 20.31 2.74 6.69
CA ASN A 124 19.92 2.37 8.04
C ASN A 124 18.63 1.54 8.09
N LEU A 125 17.85 1.52 7.01
CA LEU A 125 16.59 0.78 6.91
C LEU A 125 16.69 -0.35 5.88
N PRO A 126 17.02 -1.57 6.29
CA PRO A 126 17.13 -2.73 5.39
C PRO A 126 15.86 -2.98 4.56
N TYR A 127 14.69 -2.63 5.09
CA TYR A 127 13.42 -2.63 4.38
C TYR A 127 13.47 -1.75 3.11
N MET A 128 13.95 -0.51 3.25
CA MET A 128 14.07 0.44 2.14
C MET A 128 15.07 -0.06 1.10
N ALA A 129 16.22 -0.55 1.55
CA ALA A 129 17.24 -1.10 0.66
C ALA A 129 16.71 -2.26 -0.21
N LEU A 130 15.87 -3.13 0.36
CA LEU A 130 15.25 -4.24 -0.38
C LEU A 130 14.22 -3.73 -1.40
N LYS A 131 13.41 -2.73 -1.07
CA LYS A 131 12.50 -2.09 -2.02
C LYS A 131 13.28 -1.45 -3.18
N ARG A 132 14.34 -0.71 -2.88
CA ARG A 132 15.18 -0.07 -3.91
C ARG A 132 15.89 -1.07 -4.84
N ARG A 133 16.18 -2.29 -4.38
CA ARG A 133 16.71 -3.34 -5.27
C ARG A 133 15.70 -3.68 -6.37
N ILE A 134 14.42 -3.78 -6.03
CA ILE A 134 13.36 -4.05 -7.01
C ILE A 134 13.19 -2.86 -7.95
N ASP A 135 13.12 -1.63 -7.41
CA ASP A 135 13.03 -0.41 -8.20
C ASP A 135 14.15 -0.34 -9.26
N ARG A 136 15.40 -0.53 -8.82
CA ARG A 136 16.58 -0.52 -9.72
C ARG A 136 16.51 -1.63 -10.78
N ALA A 137 15.96 -2.79 -10.46
CA ALA A 137 15.78 -3.86 -11.45
C ALA A 137 14.76 -3.44 -12.52
N VAL A 138 13.63 -2.83 -12.11
CA VAL A 138 12.63 -2.27 -13.05
C VAL A 138 13.23 -1.16 -13.89
N GLU A 139 13.98 -0.23 -13.30
CA GLU A 139 14.62 0.90 -13.99
C GLU A 139 15.67 0.48 -15.03
N ARG A 140 16.39 -0.63 -14.75
CA ARG A 140 17.43 -1.17 -15.65
C ARG A 140 16.90 -2.12 -16.72
N SER A 141 15.64 -2.56 -16.61
CA SER A 141 15.01 -3.44 -17.59
C SER A 141 14.68 -2.74 -18.90
N GLY A 142 14.37 -3.49 -19.93
CA GLY A 142 13.83 -3.01 -21.21
C GLY A 142 12.36 -2.64 -21.15
N LEU A 143 11.66 -2.89 -20.05
CA LEU A 143 10.22 -2.72 -19.89
C LEU A 143 9.76 -1.26 -20.04
N SER A 144 8.57 -1.04 -20.60
CA SER A 144 7.79 0.16 -20.34
C SER A 144 7.23 0.05 -18.92
N TYR A 145 7.53 1.02 -18.04
CA TYR A 145 7.15 0.89 -16.63
C TYR A 145 6.63 2.17 -15.99
N ALA A 146 5.85 2.00 -14.92
CA ALA A 146 5.63 3.02 -13.91
C ALA A 146 5.98 2.46 -12.51
N ILE A 147 6.85 3.16 -11.78
CA ILE A 147 7.07 2.92 -10.36
C ILE A 147 6.24 3.94 -9.60
N VAL A 148 5.15 3.48 -8.99
CA VAL A 148 4.21 4.31 -8.24
C VAL A 148 4.57 4.27 -6.76
N ARG A 149 4.77 5.43 -6.15
CA ARG A 149 5.32 5.62 -4.79
C ARG A 149 4.32 6.34 -3.89
N PRO A 150 3.31 5.63 -3.37
CA PRO A 150 2.31 6.24 -2.50
C PRO A 150 2.86 6.51 -1.10
N THR A 151 2.24 7.48 -0.42
CA THR A 151 2.40 7.72 1.02
C THR A 151 1.55 6.76 1.85
N MET A 152 1.08 7.19 3.02
CA MET A 152 0.15 6.43 3.85
C MET A 152 -1.16 6.15 3.11
N LEU A 153 -1.53 4.89 3.03
CA LEU A 153 -2.80 4.47 2.44
C LEU A 153 -3.90 4.41 3.49
N PHE A 154 -5.12 4.76 3.08
CA PHE A 154 -6.31 4.47 3.87
C PHE A 154 -7.40 3.82 3.01
N ALA A 155 -8.21 2.97 3.63
CA ALA A 155 -9.34 2.31 2.99
C ALA A 155 -10.33 1.82 4.06
N PRO A 156 -11.58 1.55 3.72
CA PRO A 156 -12.54 0.94 4.65
C PRO A 156 -11.96 -0.33 5.29
N ARG A 157 -12.04 -0.41 6.62
CA ARG A 157 -11.47 -1.49 7.45
C ARG A 157 -9.93 -1.53 7.43
N ASP A 158 -9.27 -0.39 7.16
CA ASP A 158 -7.82 -0.29 7.33
C ASP A 158 -7.42 -0.57 8.77
N LYS A 159 -6.43 -1.46 8.94
CA LYS A 159 -6.01 -1.88 10.28
C LYS A 159 -5.32 -0.75 11.05
N LEU A 160 -4.50 0.06 10.39
CA LEU A 160 -3.73 1.12 11.05
C LEU A 160 -4.65 2.22 11.59
N VAL A 161 -5.47 2.82 10.73
CA VAL A 161 -6.42 3.88 11.13
C VAL A 161 -7.41 3.36 12.17
N THR A 162 -7.96 2.14 11.96
CA THR A 162 -8.87 1.51 12.91
C THR A 162 -8.23 1.35 14.28
N VAL A 163 -6.96 0.92 14.36
CA VAL A 163 -6.25 0.75 15.64
C VAL A 163 -5.96 2.10 16.29
N MET A 164 -5.56 3.11 15.54
CA MET A 164 -5.36 4.47 16.05
C MET A 164 -6.66 4.99 16.69
N LEU A 165 -7.78 4.94 15.97
CA LEU A 165 -9.09 5.36 16.46
C LEU A 165 -9.53 4.54 17.70
N ARG A 166 -9.33 3.22 17.72
CA ARG A 166 -9.63 2.38 18.89
C ARG A 166 -8.80 2.75 20.10
N THR A 167 -7.51 3.02 19.92
CA THR A 167 -6.59 3.44 20.98
C THR A 167 -7.01 4.77 21.57
N MET A 168 -7.27 5.78 20.74
CA MET A 168 -7.76 7.08 21.14
C MET A 168 -9.09 6.98 21.91
N ASN A 169 -10.04 6.19 21.38
CA ASN A 169 -11.36 6.00 22.00
C ASN A 169 -11.31 5.18 23.32
N ARG A 170 -10.31 4.31 23.50
CA ARG A 170 -10.15 3.48 24.71
C ARG A 170 -9.47 4.22 25.84
N TYR A 171 -8.40 4.97 25.51
CA TYR A 171 -7.51 5.59 26.50
C TYR A 171 -7.71 7.11 26.60
N HIS A 172 -8.49 7.72 25.71
CA HIS A 172 -8.71 9.17 25.59
C HIS A 172 -7.41 9.96 25.50
N ARG A 173 -6.34 9.32 25.01
CA ARG A 173 -5.02 9.90 24.74
C ARG A 173 -4.28 9.08 23.70
N PHE A 174 -3.31 9.70 23.04
CA PHE A 174 -2.53 9.05 22.00
C PHE A 174 -1.05 9.44 22.09
N PRO A 175 -0.09 8.53 21.75
CA PRO A 175 1.30 8.88 21.70
C PRO A 175 1.57 9.89 20.58
N MET A 176 2.32 10.95 20.89
CA MET A 176 2.81 11.90 19.91
C MET A 176 4.33 11.80 19.85
N PHE A 177 4.84 11.45 18.67
CA PHE A 177 6.29 11.35 18.47
C PHE A 177 6.83 12.74 18.18
N GLU A 178 7.86 13.14 18.92
CA GLU A 178 8.39 14.50 18.91
C GLU A 178 7.24 15.53 19.11
N ASP A 179 7.22 16.57 18.29
CA ASP A 179 6.18 17.61 18.31
C ASP A 179 4.99 17.34 17.36
N GLY A 180 5.09 16.32 16.50
CA GLY A 180 4.08 15.98 15.50
C GLY A 180 4.03 16.95 14.30
N ASN A 181 5.06 17.78 14.08
CA ASN A 181 5.11 18.78 13.00
C ASN A 181 5.56 18.22 11.65
N TYR A 182 5.99 16.95 11.59
CA TYR A 182 6.28 16.28 10.31
C TYR A 182 4.99 16.03 9.51
N HIS A 183 5.16 15.91 8.20
CA HIS A 183 4.04 15.91 7.27
C HIS A 183 3.68 14.51 6.77
N ILE A 184 2.39 14.37 6.46
CA ILE A 184 1.82 13.16 5.86
C ILE A 184 0.70 13.55 4.89
N SER A 185 0.63 12.88 3.75
CA SER A 185 -0.41 13.10 2.73
C SER A 185 -1.19 11.81 2.49
N PRO A 186 -2.13 11.42 3.38
CA PRO A 186 -2.86 10.17 3.24
C PRO A 186 -3.61 10.09 1.91
N ILE A 187 -3.52 8.95 1.23
CA ILE A 187 -4.22 8.69 -0.03
C ILE A 187 -5.14 7.49 0.08
N ALA A 188 -6.34 7.58 -0.49
CA ALA A 188 -7.26 6.47 -0.55
C ALA A 188 -6.74 5.35 -1.46
N ALA A 189 -6.87 4.09 -1.02
CA ALA A 189 -6.47 2.95 -1.85
C ALA A 189 -7.29 2.85 -3.15
N ALA A 190 -8.53 3.39 -3.17
CA ALA A 190 -9.32 3.52 -4.38
C ALA A 190 -8.70 4.50 -5.38
N ASP A 191 -8.24 5.66 -4.90
CA ASP A 191 -7.55 6.64 -5.75
C ASP A 191 -6.22 6.11 -6.26
N LEU A 192 -5.47 5.38 -5.42
CA LEU A 192 -4.26 4.71 -5.86
C LEU A 192 -4.53 3.74 -7.01
N ALA A 193 -5.65 2.99 -6.97
CA ALA A 193 -6.02 2.08 -8.06
C ALA A 193 -6.34 2.85 -9.37
N ARG A 194 -7.02 4.00 -9.27
CA ARG A 194 -7.28 4.90 -10.41
C ARG A 194 -5.97 5.45 -11.00
N ILE A 195 -5.02 5.84 -10.14
CA ILE A 195 -3.69 6.28 -10.57
C ILE A 195 -2.94 5.15 -11.26
N VAL A 196 -2.96 3.94 -10.69
CA VAL A 196 -2.35 2.75 -11.32
C VAL A 196 -2.94 2.51 -12.71
N ARG A 197 -4.26 2.67 -12.88
CA ARG A 197 -4.92 2.54 -14.18
C ARG A 197 -4.45 3.60 -15.18
N LEU A 198 -4.37 4.86 -14.73
CA LEU A 198 -3.87 5.95 -15.57
C LEU A 198 -2.42 5.71 -15.99
N GLU A 199 -1.56 5.32 -15.05
CA GLU A 199 -0.15 5.02 -15.33
C GLU A 199 0.01 3.74 -16.17
N ALA A 200 -0.91 2.78 -16.08
CA ALA A 200 -0.91 1.58 -16.93
C ALA A 200 -1.22 1.90 -18.40
N ALA A 201 -2.02 2.93 -18.67
CA ALA A 201 -2.36 3.36 -20.04
C ALA A 201 -1.24 4.12 -20.75
N ARG A 202 -0.15 4.48 -20.05
CA ARG A 202 0.99 5.19 -20.62
C ARG A 202 2.03 4.22 -21.20
N ALA A 203 2.88 4.74 -22.10
CA ALA A 203 3.98 3.95 -22.68
C ALA A 203 5.37 4.37 -22.13
N ASP A 204 5.47 5.53 -21.50
CA ASP A 204 6.73 6.11 -21.00
C ASP A 204 7.20 5.45 -19.70
N ARG A 205 8.50 5.54 -19.44
CA ARG A 205 9.14 5.07 -18.19
C ARG A 205 9.08 6.17 -17.15
N ARG A 206 8.44 5.88 -16.00
CA ARG A 206 8.18 6.92 -15.00
C ARG A 206 8.38 6.44 -13.57
N ASN A 207 8.87 7.37 -12.75
CA ASN A 207 8.78 7.33 -11.30
C ASN A 207 7.74 8.35 -10.84
N VAL A 208 6.72 7.92 -10.12
CA VAL A 208 5.55 8.74 -9.79
C VAL A 208 5.36 8.78 -8.28
N MET A 209 5.58 9.95 -7.69
CA MET A 209 5.29 10.21 -6.28
C MET A 209 3.79 10.50 -6.11
N VAL A 210 3.13 9.87 -5.13
CA VAL A 210 1.68 9.91 -4.99
C VAL A 210 1.27 10.28 -3.57
N GLY A 211 0.89 11.55 -3.39
CA GLY A 211 0.25 12.05 -2.17
C GLY A 211 -1.26 12.15 -2.32
N GLY A 212 -1.98 12.17 -1.21
CA GLY A 212 -3.42 12.48 -1.15
C GLY A 212 -3.70 13.97 -1.34
N PRO A 213 -4.99 14.38 -1.29
CA PRO A 213 -5.40 15.74 -1.65
C PRO A 213 -4.90 16.82 -0.70
N LYS A 214 -4.53 16.45 0.51
CA LYS A 214 -4.09 17.39 1.54
C LYS A 214 -2.80 16.89 2.23
N ARG A 215 -1.84 17.80 2.35
CA ARG A 215 -0.63 17.63 3.14
C ARG A 215 -0.92 18.06 4.58
N TRP A 216 -0.99 17.09 5.47
CA TRP A 216 -1.27 17.30 6.88
C TRP A 216 0.03 17.40 7.68
N LYS A 217 0.06 18.21 8.74
CA LYS A 217 0.91 17.90 9.88
C LYS A 217 0.35 16.66 10.57
N TYR A 218 1.19 15.78 11.05
CA TYR A 218 0.73 14.56 11.72
C TYR A 218 -0.14 14.87 12.94
N ARG A 219 0.18 15.94 13.68
CA ARG A 219 -0.64 16.45 14.78
C ARG A 219 -2.05 16.81 14.31
N ASP A 220 -2.16 17.58 13.23
CA ASP A 220 -3.48 18.02 12.73
C ASP A 220 -4.34 16.84 12.26
N LEU A 221 -3.70 15.82 11.65
CA LEU A 221 -4.39 14.59 11.26
C LEU A 221 -4.89 13.81 12.50
N THR A 222 -4.08 13.72 13.55
CA THR A 222 -4.50 13.04 14.78
C THR A 222 -5.54 13.86 15.56
N ASP A 223 -5.49 15.19 15.51
CA ASP A 223 -6.54 16.08 16.05
C ASP A 223 -7.87 15.84 15.32
N ALA A 224 -7.86 15.74 13.99
CA ALA A 224 -9.05 15.39 13.21
C ALA A 224 -9.62 14.00 13.59
N MET A 225 -8.76 13.03 13.91
CA MET A 225 -9.20 11.71 14.42
C MET A 225 -9.88 11.84 15.79
N PHE A 226 -9.34 12.66 16.71
CA PHE A 226 -9.99 12.93 18.00
C PHE A 226 -11.34 13.65 17.81
N GLN A 227 -11.41 14.64 16.92
CA GLN A 227 -12.66 15.34 16.59
C GLN A 227 -13.72 14.38 16.04
N ALA A 228 -13.35 13.48 15.13
CA ALA A 228 -14.27 12.46 14.60
C ALA A 228 -14.83 11.54 15.71
N LEU A 229 -14.04 11.25 16.74
CA LEU A 229 -14.47 10.50 17.92
C LEU A 229 -15.34 11.35 18.89
N GLY A 230 -15.38 12.67 18.75
CA GLY A 230 -16.02 13.60 19.70
C GLY A 230 -15.22 13.74 21.00
N LEU A 231 -13.90 13.59 20.95
CA LEU A 231 -12.98 13.65 22.08
C LEU A 231 -12.05 14.87 21.96
N PRO A 232 -11.67 15.51 23.06
CA PRO A 232 -10.63 16.52 23.03
C PRO A 232 -9.27 15.88 22.77
N PRO A 233 -8.40 16.48 21.92
CA PRO A 233 -7.05 15.98 21.67
C PRO A 233 -6.24 15.94 22.96
N LYS A 234 -5.69 14.77 23.29
CA LYS A 234 -4.79 14.56 24.43
C LYS A 234 -3.64 13.66 24.04
N TYR A 235 -2.44 14.15 24.25
CA TYR A 235 -1.21 13.45 23.88
C TYR A 235 -0.34 13.15 25.09
N PHE A 236 0.47 12.11 24.97
CA PHE A 236 1.66 11.94 25.79
C PHE A 236 2.88 11.96 24.85
N PRO A 237 3.83 12.88 25.10
CA PRO A 237 4.97 13.06 24.21
C PRO A 237 5.95 11.89 24.34
N LEU A 238 6.48 11.46 23.21
CA LEU A 238 7.56 10.50 23.12
C LEU A 238 8.65 11.08 22.23
N SER A 239 9.90 11.13 22.73
CA SER A 239 11.02 11.48 21.84
C SER A 239 11.15 10.45 20.72
N GLY A 240 11.69 10.84 19.57
CA GLY A 240 11.86 9.92 18.43
C GLY A 240 12.66 8.68 18.82
N ARG A 241 13.74 8.84 19.62
CA ARG A 241 14.49 7.69 20.16
C ARG A 241 13.63 6.83 21.10
N GLY A 242 12.78 7.45 21.91
CA GLY A 242 11.83 6.75 22.78
C GLY A 242 10.79 5.98 22.00
N ALA A 243 10.23 6.58 20.93
CA ALA A 243 9.29 5.96 20.03
C ALA A 243 9.90 4.72 19.34
N VAL A 244 11.11 4.86 18.79
CA VAL A 244 11.85 3.74 18.16
C VAL A 244 12.10 2.60 19.14
N ARG A 245 12.60 2.90 20.37
CA ARG A 245 12.85 1.88 21.39
C ARG A 245 11.60 1.17 21.85
N LEU A 246 10.51 1.93 22.08
CA LEU A 246 9.22 1.35 22.47
C LEU A 246 8.66 0.46 21.36
N THR A 247 8.70 0.92 20.12
CA THR A 247 8.24 0.14 18.97
C THR A 247 9.07 -1.12 18.80
N TRP A 248 10.40 -1.02 18.93
CA TRP A 248 11.29 -2.18 18.90
C TRP A 248 10.93 -3.22 19.98
N LEU A 249 10.69 -2.78 21.21
CA LEU A 249 10.28 -3.68 22.30
C LEU A 249 8.94 -4.36 21.98
N LEU A 250 7.93 -3.57 21.57
CA LEU A 250 6.60 -4.09 21.24
C LEU A 250 6.65 -5.07 20.05
N GLU A 251 7.48 -4.81 19.05
CA GLU A 251 7.70 -5.69 17.91
C GLU A 251 8.30 -7.04 18.35
N HIS A 252 9.27 -7.04 19.27
CA HIS A 252 9.87 -8.26 19.84
C HIS A 252 8.88 -9.04 20.72
N LEU A 253 7.90 -8.36 21.32
CA LEU A 253 6.78 -8.99 22.04
C LEU A 253 5.64 -9.45 21.13
N GLY A 254 5.85 -9.42 19.80
CA GLY A 254 4.88 -9.90 18.82
C GLY A 254 3.81 -8.89 18.40
N SER A 255 3.93 -7.63 18.79
CA SER A 255 3.02 -6.59 18.33
C SER A 255 3.18 -6.35 16.82
N THR A 256 2.06 -6.24 16.11
CA THR A 256 2.00 -5.89 14.69
C THR A 256 1.39 -4.51 14.45
N LEU A 257 1.29 -3.72 15.54
CA LEU A 257 0.64 -2.40 15.50
C LEU A 257 1.43 -1.40 14.68
N LEU A 258 2.73 -1.31 14.96
CA LEU A 258 3.67 -0.40 14.32
C LEU A 258 5.05 -1.09 14.27
N TYR A 259 5.80 -0.84 13.22
CA TYR A 259 7.15 -1.38 13.05
C TYR A 259 8.18 -0.26 13.15
N VAL A 260 9.40 -0.58 13.57
CA VAL A 260 10.49 0.40 13.73
C VAL A 260 10.68 1.22 12.46
N TYR A 261 10.73 0.59 11.28
CA TYR A 261 10.91 1.30 10.02
C TYR A 261 9.77 2.29 9.70
N GLU A 262 8.54 2.00 10.16
CA GLU A 262 7.39 2.89 9.96
C GLU A 262 7.52 4.16 10.82
N VAL A 263 8.03 4.02 12.06
CA VAL A 263 8.29 5.16 12.95
C VAL A 263 9.41 6.03 12.38
N GLU A 264 10.53 5.42 11.98
CA GLU A 264 11.67 6.16 11.44
C GLU A 264 11.29 6.88 10.14
N TRP A 265 10.48 6.22 9.30
CA TRP A 265 9.98 6.80 8.08
C TRP A 265 9.03 7.98 8.33
N LEU A 266 8.10 7.83 9.29
CA LEU A 266 7.20 8.90 9.71
C LEU A 266 7.98 10.12 10.20
N LEU A 267 9.00 9.90 11.06
CA LEU A 267 9.85 10.97 11.64
C LEU A 267 10.78 11.62 10.61
N SER A 268 10.99 11.02 9.45
CA SER A 268 11.86 11.57 8.40
C SER A 268 11.23 12.68 7.55
N ASP A 269 9.97 13.04 7.81
CA ASP A 269 9.15 14.04 7.07
C ASP A 269 8.95 13.72 5.56
N MET A 270 9.13 12.46 5.16
CA MET A 270 9.09 12.07 3.74
C MET A 270 7.71 11.67 3.23
N LEU A 271 6.71 11.61 4.11
CA LEU A 271 5.34 11.21 3.77
C LEU A 271 4.46 12.40 3.35
N GLY A 272 4.98 13.63 3.41
CA GLY A 272 4.28 14.86 3.03
C GLY A 272 4.41 15.18 1.55
N LEU A 273 3.99 14.27 0.67
CA LEU A 273 4.05 14.46 -0.79
C LEU A 273 2.97 15.40 -1.31
N PRO A 274 3.20 16.06 -2.47
CA PRO A 274 2.16 16.82 -3.14
C PRO A 274 1.03 15.89 -3.62
N PRO A 275 -0.19 16.45 -3.83
CA PRO A 275 -1.28 15.71 -4.46
C PRO A 275 -0.87 15.18 -5.83
N TYR A 276 -1.36 13.98 -6.18
CA TYR A 276 -1.19 13.48 -7.55
C TYR A 276 -2.08 14.29 -8.50
N GLU A 277 -1.48 14.75 -9.59
CA GLU A 277 -2.14 15.48 -10.66
C GLU A 277 -2.43 14.57 -11.85
N GLY A 278 -3.53 14.83 -12.57
CA GLY A 278 -3.88 14.11 -13.79
C GLY A 278 -5.08 13.16 -13.69
N LEU A 279 -5.72 13.05 -12.53
CA LEU A 279 -7.04 12.41 -12.42
C LEU A 279 -8.15 13.41 -12.77
N GLU A 280 -9.14 12.98 -13.55
CA GLU A 280 -10.33 13.79 -13.88
C GLU A 280 -11.20 14.10 -12.65
N GLN A 281 -11.33 13.13 -11.76
CA GLN A 281 -12.08 13.28 -10.52
C GLN A 281 -11.14 13.63 -9.37
N PRO A 282 -11.56 14.49 -8.44
CA PRO A 282 -10.73 14.85 -7.28
C PRO A 282 -10.40 13.62 -6.42
N LEU A 283 -9.24 13.70 -5.76
CA LEU A 283 -8.82 12.70 -4.79
C LEU A 283 -9.72 12.72 -3.56
N LEU A 284 -9.97 11.55 -2.99
CA LEU A 284 -10.78 11.37 -1.79
C LEU A 284 -10.08 11.93 -0.54
N SER A 285 -10.78 12.74 0.23
CA SER A 285 -10.32 13.25 1.52
C SER A 285 -10.42 12.19 2.61
N VAL A 286 -9.52 12.27 3.61
CA VAL A 286 -9.51 11.33 4.74
C VAL A 286 -10.63 11.63 5.75
N GLU A 287 -11.12 12.86 5.85
CA GLU A 287 -12.08 13.28 6.85
C GLU A 287 -13.43 12.51 6.77
N PRO A 288 -14.08 12.39 5.59
CA PRO A 288 -15.30 11.58 5.46
C PRO A 288 -15.06 10.13 5.86
N PHE A 289 -13.91 9.55 5.45
CA PHE A 289 -13.51 8.21 5.82
C PHE A 289 -13.37 8.03 7.34
N LEU A 290 -12.79 9.01 8.06
CA LEU A 290 -12.70 8.96 9.52
C LEU A 290 -14.09 8.93 10.18
N ALA A 291 -15.04 9.73 9.68
CA ALA A 291 -16.40 9.74 10.19
C ALA A 291 -17.11 8.38 9.99
N GLU A 292 -16.98 7.77 8.82
CA GLU A 292 -17.53 6.44 8.52
C GLU A 292 -16.92 5.36 9.40
N GLU A 293 -15.60 5.39 9.58
CA GLU A 293 -14.87 4.41 10.39
C GLU A 293 -15.27 4.50 11.88
N VAL A 294 -15.46 5.73 12.40
CA VAL A 294 -15.98 5.96 13.75
C VAL A 294 -17.41 5.45 13.90
N ALA A 295 -18.28 5.71 12.94
CA ALA A 295 -19.65 5.20 12.94
C ALA A 295 -19.66 3.65 12.99
N ARG A 296 -18.80 3.01 12.19
CA ARG A 296 -18.62 1.55 12.19
C ARG A 296 -18.15 1.02 13.54
N LEU A 297 -17.17 1.68 14.17
CA LEU A 297 -16.67 1.30 15.50
C LEU A 297 -17.74 1.39 16.60
N ARG A 298 -18.65 2.38 16.50
CA ARG A 298 -19.79 2.53 17.43
C ARG A 298 -20.86 1.46 17.20
N GLY A 299 -21.12 1.09 15.94
CA GLY A 299 -22.08 0.05 15.56
C GLY A 299 -21.69 -1.34 16.07
N THR A 300 -20.42 -1.72 15.95
CA THR A 300 -19.90 -3.01 16.46
C THR A 300 -19.98 -3.14 17.99
N ARG A 301 -19.90 -2.03 18.75
CA ARG A 301 -20.07 -2.06 20.22
C ARG A 301 -21.51 -2.29 20.65
N ARG A 302 -22.51 -1.87 19.87
CA ARG A 302 -23.94 -2.10 20.16
C ARG A 302 -24.32 -3.56 19.90
N ALA A 303 -23.82 -4.16 18.82
CA ALA A 303 -24.10 -5.54 18.46
C ALA A 303 -23.42 -6.60 19.38
N GLY A 304 -22.35 -6.24 20.09
CA GLY A 304 -21.66 -7.14 21.03
C GLY A 304 -22.13 -7.04 22.50
N ARG A 305 -23.19 -6.25 22.78
CA ARG A 305 -23.80 -6.08 24.11
C ARG A 305 -25.25 -6.57 24.17
N GLY A 306 -25.80 -7.11 23.11
CA GLY A 306 -27.05 -7.85 23.04
C GLY A 306 -26.74 -9.36 22.97
#